data_baf010b7ecfec063822cb65b956fa347
#
_entry.id   baf010b7ecfec063822cb65b956fa347
#
_cell.length_a   1.000
_cell.length_b   1.000
_cell.length_c   1.000
_cell.angle_alpha   90.00
_cell.angle_beta   90.00
_cell.angle_gamma   90.00
#
_symmetry.space_group_name_H-M   'P 1'
#
loop_
_entity.id
_entity.type
_entity.pdbx_description
1 polymer ?
#
loop_
_entity_poly.entity_id
_entity_poly.type
_entity_poly.pdbx_seq_one_letter_code
_entity_poly.pdbx_strand_id
1 'polypeptide(L)'
;VLAEVQRAGKSCWRGIVFTMNIRFWEFDEPFKAKIQASSADAIDMETATIFTAARRHGLKVAALHLVSDEPFEAPKDKAMAKHIFEELAPNHIRIAVQVLAACGAELRTSPHPDVQAYMRRHAAVAPASPHPS
;
A
#
# COMPACT_ATOMS: atom_id res chain seq x y z
N VAL A 1 9.86 -0.30 3.36
CA VAL A 1 8.57 0.09 3.98
C VAL A 1 8.71 0.10 5.50
N LEU A 2 8.93 -1.05 6.14
CA LEU A 2 8.96 -1.16 7.62
C LEU A 2 9.89 -0.13 8.29
N ALA A 3 11.10 0.03 7.78
CA ALA A 3 12.06 1.00 8.32
C ALA A 3 11.52 2.45 8.28
N GLU A 4 10.79 2.84 7.24
CA GLU A 4 10.22 4.19 7.14
C GLU A 4 9.05 4.39 8.11
N VAL A 5 8.23 3.35 8.31
CA VAL A 5 7.17 3.38 9.32
C VAL A 5 7.75 3.58 10.71
N GLN A 6 8.82 2.84 11.05
CA GLN A 6 9.52 2.98 12.33
C GLN A 6 10.16 4.36 12.51
N ARG A 7 10.80 4.91 11.45
CA ARG A 7 11.34 6.29 11.49
C ARG A 7 10.26 7.35 11.72
N ALA A 8 9.05 7.10 11.24
CA ALA A 8 7.90 7.96 11.50
C ALA A 8 7.31 7.81 12.92
N GLY A 9 7.93 6.99 13.78
CA GLY A 9 7.44 6.72 15.14
C GLY A 9 6.12 5.95 15.16
N LYS A 10 5.83 5.18 14.11
CA LYS A 10 4.60 4.40 13.99
C LYS A 10 4.91 2.91 14.07
N SER A 11 3.96 2.15 14.57
CA SER A 11 3.97 0.70 14.54
C SER A 11 3.20 0.19 13.32
N CYS A 12 3.64 -0.93 12.79
CA CYS A 12 2.86 -1.72 11.83
C CYS A 12 3.21 -3.20 12.03
N TRP A 13 2.33 -4.06 11.60
CA TRP A 13 2.63 -5.49 11.53
C TRP A 13 2.69 -5.95 10.08
N ARG A 14 3.30 -7.09 9.87
CA ARG A 14 3.28 -7.80 8.59
C ARG A 14 2.22 -8.88 8.67
N GLY A 15 1.38 -8.94 7.67
CA GLY A 15 0.28 -9.87 7.65
C GLY A 15 -0.11 -10.29 6.25
N ILE A 16 -1.15 -11.09 6.19
CA ILE A 16 -1.74 -11.61 4.96
C ILE A 16 -2.96 -10.77 4.62
N VAL A 17 -3.03 -10.29 3.40
CA VAL A 17 -4.21 -9.57 2.88
C VAL A 17 -5.01 -10.50 1.98
N PHE A 18 -6.29 -10.64 2.27
CA PHE A 18 -7.24 -11.34 1.41
C PHE A 18 -7.85 -10.36 0.43
N THR A 19 -7.42 -10.40 -0.82
CA THR A 19 -8.02 -9.57 -1.87
C THR A 19 -9.23 -10.27 -2.46
N MET A 20 -10.35 -9.57 -2.51
CA MET A 20 -11.61 -10.08 -3.07
C MET A 20 -12.16 -9.15 -4.15
N ASN A 21 -13.08 -9.69 -4.95
CA ASN A 21 -13.78 -8.94 -5.99
C ASN A 21 -15.31 -8.91 -5.78
N ILE A 22 -15.79 -9.32 -4.61
CA ILE A 22 -17.19 -9.37 -4.26
C ILE A 22 -17.50 -8.16 -3.38
N ARG A 23 -18.40 -7.30 -3.87
CA ARG A 23 -18.94 -6.20 -3.08
C ARG A 23 -20.14 -6.72 -2.29
N PHE A 24 -20.38 -6.13 -1.10
CA PHE A 24 -21.46 -6.57 -0.18
C PHE A 24 -21.28 -8.01 0.33
N TRP A 25 -20.04 -8.49 0.37
CA TRP A 25 -19.68 -9.81 0.88
C TRP A 25 -20.09 -10.00 2.36
N GLU A 26 -20.28 -8.93 3.09
CA GLU A 26 -20.71 -8.91 4.48
C GLU A 26 -22.09 -9.58 4.68
N PHE A 27 -22.88 -9.70 3.62
CA PHE A 27 -24.18 -10.35 3.61
C PHE A 27 -24.14 -11.81 3.09
N ASP A 28 -22.96 -12.31 2.72
CA ASP A 28 -22.74 -13.68 2.23
C ASP A 28 -22.05 -14.51 3.32
N GLU A 29 -22.86 -15.22 4.15
CA GLU A 29 -22.34 -16.01 5.26
C GLU A 29 -21.34 -17.10 4.84
N PRO A 30 -21.55 -17.89 3.76
CA PRO A 30 -20.54 -18.82 3.26
C PRO A 30 -19.23 -18.15 2.88
N PHE A 31 -19.29 -16.95 2.29
CA PHE A 31 -18.10 -16.21 1.92
C PHE A 31 -17.36 -15.62 3.14
N LYS A 32 -18.11 -15.12 4.13
CA LYS A 32 -17.54 -14.69 5.42
C LYS A 32 -16.79 -15.83 6.11
N ALA A 33 -17.39 -17.01 6.18
CA ALA A 33 -16.73 -18.19 6.75
C ALA A 33 -15.44 -18.54 6.01
N LYS A 34 -15.40 -18.42 4.68
CA LYS A 34 -14.19 -18.60 3.87
C LYS A 34 -13.09 -17.59 4.21
N ILE A 35 -13.45 -16.32 4.38
CA ILE A 35 -12.48 -15.29 4.76
C ILE A 35 -11.92 -15.59 6.15
N GLN A 36 -12.77 -15.89 7.12
CA GLN A 36 -12.33 -16.23 8.49
C GLN A 36 -11.40 -17.46 8.50
N ALA A 37 -11.68 -18.46 7.67
CA ALA A 37 -10.84 -19.64 7.53
C ALA A 37 -9.50 -19.38 6.80
N SER A 38 -9.36 -18.25 6.10
CA SER A 38 -8.15 -17.92 5.33
C SER A 38 -6.95 -17.47 6.17
N SER A 39 -7.14 -17.23 7.47
CA SER A 39 -6.13 -16.67 8.38
C SER A 39 -5.55 -15.32 7.86
N ALA A 40 -6.33 -14.56 7.10
CA ALA A 40 -5.94 -13.24 6.67
C ALA A 40 -6.08 -12.22 7.80
N ASP A 41 -5.13 -11.29 7.86
CA ASP A 41 -5.11 -10.21 8.85
C ASP A 41 -5.87 -8.98 8.37
N ALA A 42 -6.05 -8.84 7.07
CA ALA A 42 -6.77 -7.72 6.45
C ALA A 42 -7.45 -8.15 5.15
N ILE A 43 -8.38 -7.32 4.70
CA ILE A 43 -9.18 -7.55 3.51
C ILE A 43 -9.11 -6.30 2.63
N ASP A 44 -8.95 -6.49 1.33
CA ASP A 44 -9.02 -5.41 0.34
C ASP A 44 -9.64 -5.90 -0.98
N MET A 45 -9.66 -5.03 -1.97
CA MET A 45 -10.18 -5.38 -3.30
C MET A 45 -9.16 -5.19 -4.43
N GLU A 46 -7.96 -4.73 -4.16
CA GLU A 46 -7.01 -4.27 -5.18
C GLU A 46 -5.63 -4.93 -5.13
N THR A 47 -5.14 -5.28 -3.96
CA THR A 47 -3.72 -5.63 -3.73
C THR A 47 -3.24 -6.80 -4.58
N ALA A 48 -4.00 -7.90 -4.68
CA ALA A 48 -3.58 -9.04 -5.48
C ALA A 48 -3.48 -8.69 -6.98
N THR A 49 -4.39 -7.86 -7.50
CA THR A 49 -4.36 -7.37 -8.88
C THR A 49 -3.11 -6.52 -9.13
N ILE A 50 -2.81 -5.59 -8.22
CA ILE A 50 -1.63 -4.73 -8.30
C ILE A 50 -0.35 -5.57 -8.26
N PHE A 51 -0.25 -6.53 -7.36
CA PHE A 51 0.92 -7.41 -7.22
C PHE A 51 1.12 -8.30 -8.45
N THR A 52 0.03 -8.84 -8.99
CA THR A 52 0.06 -9.66 -10.21
C THR A 52 0.53 -8.85 -11.41
N ALA A 53 -0.01 -7.64 -11.59
CA ALA A 53 0.39 -6.73 -12.67
C ALA A 53 1.87 -6.30 -12.51
N ALA A 54 2.27 -5.91 -11.30
CA ALA A 54 3.65 -5.53 -11.03
C ALA A 54 4.64 -6.67 -11.33
N ARG A 55 4.32 -7.89 -10.90
CA ARG A 55 5.14 -9.08 -11.20
C ARG A 55 5.27 -9.31 -12.70
N ARG A 56 4.16 -9.21 -13.46
CA ARG A 56 4.17 -9.38 -14.91
C ARG A 56 5.10 -8.39 -15.61
N HIS A 57 5.20 -7.17 -15.08
CA HIS A 57 6.03 -6.11 -15.65
C HIS A 57 7.42 -6.00 -15.00
N GLY A 58 7.82 -6.94 -14.15
CA GLY A 58 9.12 -6.91 -13.47
C GLY A 58 9.28 -5.74 -12.48
N LEU A 59 8.18 -5.18 -11.99
CA LEU A 59 8.18 -4.06 -11.06
C LEU A 59 8.32 -4.55 -9.61
N LYS A 60 9.09 -3.83 -8.81
CA LYS A 60 9.09 -4.01 -7.35
C LYS A 60 7.82 -3.38 -6.78
N VAL A 61 7.11 -4.13 -5.96
CA VAL A 61 5.86 -3.70 -5.34
C VAL A 61 5.86 -4.03 -3.86
N ALA A 62 5.28 -3.16 -3.08
CA ALA A 62 4.93 -3.38 -1.69
C ALA A 62 3.59 -2.69 -1.42
N ALA A 63 2.87 -3.15 -0.40
CA ALA A 63 1.66 -2.51 0.06
C ALA A 63 1.85 -2.05 1.52
N LEU A 64 1.27 -0.92 1.83
CA LEU A 64 1.09 -0.41 3.17
C LEU A 64 -0.39 -0.05 3.31
N HIS A 65 -1.08 -0.75 4.17
CA HIS A 65 -2.51 -0.56 4.37
C HIS A 65 -2.78 0.28 5.62
N LEU A 66 -3.79 1.12 5.55
CA LEU A 66 -4.42 1.76 6.69
C LEU A 66 -5.78 1.09 6.89
N VAL A 67 -5.94 0.38 7.99
CA VAL A 67 -7.21 -0.29 8.32
C VAL A 67 -8.25 0.77 8.66
N SER A 68 -9.39 0.71 7.99
CA SER A 68 -10.47 1.70 8.14
C SER A 68 -11.64 1.21 8.99
N ASP A 69 -11.80 -0.09 9.13
CA ASP A 69 -12.92 -0.71 9.83
C ASP A 69 -12.63 -2.19 10.15
N GLU A 70 -13.44 -2.73 11.03
CA GLU A 70 -13.40 -4.13 11.46
C GLU A 70 -14.76 -4.79 11.16
N PRO A 71 -14.96 -5.24 9.91
CA PRO A 71 -16.30 -5.62 9.43
C PRO A 71 -16.90 -6.83 10.11
N PHE A 72 -16.11 -7.64 10.83
CA PHE A 72 -16.60 -8.78 11.60
C PHE A 72 -17.02 -8.44 13.04
N GLU A 73 -16.53 -7.33 13.59
CA GLU A 73 -16.67 -7.02 15.01
C GLU A 73 -17.58 -5.82 15.26
N ALA A 74 -17.50 -4.80 14.43
CA ALA A 74 -18.25 -3.58 14.63
C ALA A 74 -18.72 -2.95 13.31
N PRO A 75 -19.97 -2.44 13.27
CA PRO A 75 -20.42 -1.66 12.13
C PRO A 75 -19.58 -0.38 11.99
N LYS A 76 -19.42 0.06 10.75
CA LYS A 76 -18.63 1.26 10.41
C LYS A 76 -19.17 2.50 11.14
N ASP A 77 -18.36 3.07 12.03
CA ASP A 77 -18.70 4.30 12.74
C ASP A 77 -18.24 5.53 11.94
N LYS A 78 -19.12 6.54 11.81
CA LYS A 78 -18.81 7.79 11.11
C LYS A 78 -17.71 8.59 11.80
N ALA A 79 -17.64 8.56 13.13
CA ALA A 79 -16.60 9.28 13.89
C ALA A 79 -15.23 8.63 13.64
N MET A 80 -15.16 7.31 13.65
CA MET A 80 -13.95 6.56 13.32
C MET A 80 -13.52 6.83 11.88
N ALA A 81 -14.44 6.79 10.92
CA ALA A 81 -14.13 7.09 9.53
C ALA A 81 -13.54 8.50 9.37
N LYS A 82 -14.13 9.50 10.04
CA LYS A 82 -13.62 10.87 10.04
C LYS A 82 -12.19 10.94 10.59
N HIS A 83 -11.93 10.35 11.76
CA HIS A 83 -10.59 10.31 12.36
C HIS A 83 -9.57 9.66 11.42
N ILE A 84 -9.91 8.54 10.80
CA ILE A 84 -9.02 7.85 9.87
C ILE A 84 -8.67 8.73 8.68
N PHE A 85 -9.65 9.34 8.02
CA PHE A 85 -9.42 10.13 6.81
C PHE A 85 -8.81 11.50 7.06
N GLU A 86 -9.17 12.17 8.16
CA GLU A 86 -8.67 13.51 8.45
C GLU A 86 -7.31 13.51 9.18
N GLU A 87 -7.06 12.53 10.04
CA GLU A 87 -5.86 12.52 10.88
C GLU A 87 -4.84 11.44 10.48
N LEU A 88 -5.29 10.21 10.19
CA LEU A 88 -4.36 9.11 9.94
C LEU A 88 -3.93 9.02 8.47
N ALA A 89 -4.84 9.23 7.51
CA ALA A 89 -4.53 9.09 6.09
C ALA A 89 -3.45 10.08 5.60
N PRO A 90 -3.39 11.35 6.02
CA PRO A 90 -2.31 12.24 5.64
C PRO A 90 -0.92 11.73 6.08
N ASN A 91 -0.83 11.17 7.29
CA ASN A 91 0.41 10.56 7.80
C ASN A 91 0.77 9.30 7.01
N HIS A 92 -0.22 8.49 6.68
CA HIS A 92 -0.04 7.28 5.88
C HIS A 92 0.52 7.60 4.49
N ILE A 93 -0.04 8.59 3.80
CA ILE A 93 0.44 9.08 2.51
C ILE A 93 1.87 9.62 2.62
N ARG A 94 2.17 10.41 3.66
CA ARG A 94 3.52 10.93 3.89
C ARG A 94 4.56 9.81 4.04
N ILE A 95 4.24 8.76 4.79
CA ILE A 95 5.11 7.58 4.95
C ILE A 95 5.31 6.89 3.60
N ALA A 96 4.26 6.70 2.81
CA ALA A 96 4.34 6.10 1.48
C ALA A 96 5.28 6.89 0.55
N VAL A 97 5.19 8.22 0.55
CA VAL A 97 6.09 9.10 -0.20
C VAL A 97 7.54 8.96 0.27
N GLN A 98 7.78 8.87 1.59
CA GLN A 98 9.12 8.65 2.14
C GLN A 98 9.70 7.29 1.72
N VAL A 99 8.89 6.24 1.72
CA VAL A 99 9.28 4.91 1.20
C VAL A 99 9.71 4.99 -0.26
N LEU A 100 8.92 5.65 -1.11
CA LEU A 100 9.24 5.81 -2.53
C LEU A 100 10.53 6.62 -2.72
N ALA A 101 10.73 7.68 -1.96
CA ALA A 101 11.95 8.48 -2.02
C ALA A 101 13.19 7.67 -1.62
N ALA A 102 13.11 6.88 -0.55
CA ALA A 102 14.19 5.99 -0.10
C ALA A 102 14.50 4.92 -1.16
N CYS A 103 13.48 4.25 -1.70
CA CYS A 103 13.64 3.26 -2.77
C CYS A 103 14.27 3.90 -4.03
N GLY A 104 13.86 5.11 -4.40
CA GLY A 104 14.42 5.83 -5.52
C GLY A 104 15.90 6.21 -5.32
N ALA A 105 16.30 6.52 -4.09
CA ALA A 105 17.69 6.77 -3.75
C ALA A 105 18.55 5.49 -3.90
N GLU A 106 18.07 4.37 -3.35
CA GLU A 106 18.74 3.07 -3.49
C GLU A 106 18.87 2.63 -4.96
N LEU A 107 17.84 2.83 -5.77
CA LEU A 107 17.87 2.51 -7.19
C LEU A 107 18.92 3.34 -7.95
N ARG A 108 19.05 4.63 -7.64
CA ARG A 108 20.06 5.52 -8.27
C ARG A 108 21.49 5.10 -7.92
N THR A 109 21.72 4.57 -6.73
CA THR A 109 23.03 4.16 -6.25
C THR A 109 23.34 2.67 -6.47
N SER A 110 22.36 1.90 -6.95
CA SER A 110 22.53 0.47 -7.17
C SER A 110 23.57 0.18 -8.25
N PRO A 111 24.57 -0.68 -7.99
CA PRO A 111 25.55 -1.11 -8.99
C PRO A 111 24.99 -2.12 -9.98
N HIS A 112 23.78 -2.64 -9.77
CA HIS A 112 23.20 -3.71 -10.59
C HIS A 112 22.93 -3.22 -12.03
N PRO A 113 23.42 -3.91 -13.08
CA PRO A 113 23.31 -3.47 -14.47
C PRO A 113 21.88 -3.21 -14.94
N ASP A 114 20.93 -4.07 -14.54
CA ASP A 114 19.52 -3.95 -14.95
C ASP A 114 18.86 -2.72 -14.33
N VAL A 115 19.22 -2.40 -13.07
CA VAL A 115 18.74 -1.18 -12.39
C VAL A 115 19.29 0.06 -13.09
N GLN A 116 20.55 0.04 -13.44
CA GLN A 116 21.18 1.15 -14.19
C GLN A 116 20.58 1.32 -15.58
N ALA A 117 20.30 0.22 -16.28
CA ALA A 117 19.63 0.25 -17.57
C ALA A 117 18.18 0.81 -17.47
N TYR A 118 17.45 0.42 -16.43
CA TYR A 118 16.13 0.97 -16.13
C TYR A 118 16.20 2.47 -15.86
N MET A 119 17.10 2.91 -14.99
CA MET A 119 17.27 4.33 -14.65
C MET A 119 17.64 5.19 -15.86
N ARG A 120 18.53 4.70 -16.75
CA ARG A 120 18.87 5.41 -17.99
C ARG A 120 17.67 5.59 -18.92
N ARG A 121 16.82 4.56 -19.07
CA ARG A 121 15.63 4.63 -19.93
C ARG A 121 14.58 5.60 -19.41
N HIS A 122 14.50 5.80 -18.10
CA HIS A 122 13.46 6.61 -17.46
C HIS A 122 13.96 7.95 -16.88
N ALA A 123 15.24 8.28 -17.06
CA ALA A 123 15.83 9.54 -16.61
C ALA A 123 15.20 10.79 -17.27
N ALA A 124 14.56 10.64 -18.42
CA ALA A 124 13.95 11.74 -19.16
C ALA A 124 12.55 12.15 -18.62
N VAL A 125 12.02 11.46 -17.61
CA VAL A 125 10.75 11.79 -16.96
C VAL A 125 11.01 12.53 -15.63
N ALA A 126 11.92 13.49 -15.63
CA ALA A 126 12.01 14.42 -14.50
C ALA A 126 10.79 15.36 -14.55
N PRO A 127 10.10 15.61 -13.43
CA PRO A 127 9.02 16.58 -13.41
C PRO A 127 9.58 17.94 -13.83
N ALA A 128 8.87 18.62 -14.74
CA ALA A 128 9.18 19.99 -15.12
C ALA A 128 9.26 20.82 -13.84
N SER A 129 10.33 21.61 -13.72
CA SER A 129 10.51 22.54 -12.60
C SER A 129 9.27 23.42 -12.49
N PRO A 130 8.77 23.71 -11.27
CA PRO A 130 7.66 24.64 -11.12
C PRO A 130 8.06 25.98 -11.73
N HIS A 131 7.19 26.51 -12.59
CA HIS A 131 7.39 27.84 -13.18
C HIS A 131 7.57 28.86 -12.06
N PRO A 132 8.58 29.76 -12.13
CA PRO A 132 8.63 30.89 -11.23
C PRO A 132 7.42 31.79 -11.52
N SER A 133 6.70 32.13 -10.43
CA SER A 133 5.59 33.08 -10.40
C SER A 133 6.06 34.51 -10.67
#